data_fe42eb772326d30371ec1a3b17dfd8a0
#
_entry.id   fe42eb772326d30371ec1a3b17dfd8a0
#
_cell.length_a   1.000
_cell.length_b   1.000
_cell.length_c   1.000
_cell.angle_alpha   90.00
_cell.angle_beta   90.00
_cell.angle_gamma   90.00
#
_symmetry.space_group_name_H-M   'P 1'
#
loop_
_entity.id
_entity.type
_entity.pdbx_description
1 polymer ?
#
loop_
_entity_poly.entity_id
_entity_poly.type
_entity_poly.pdbx_seq_one_letter_code
_entity_poly.pdbx_strand_id
1 'polypeptide(L)'
;SEDERLVRAREADDLKALKTLAEVDEVFARASDGPSVRLLWDICRIPDFRGISSAEHANLLESIFIDLHQRGTIPDDWLARQIKRIDRTDGDIDALSKRLAFIRTWTYVAQRKGWTKDESHWRGATRVVEDRLTYTLHERLSQ
;
A
#
# COMPACT_ATOMS: atom_id res chain seq x y z
N SER A 1 26.05 7.45 6.09
CA SER A 1 25.10 8.30 6.83
C SER A 1 23.79 7.54 7.08
N GLU A 2 22.98 8.06 7.97
CA GLU A 2 21.67 7.47 8.25
C GLU A 2 20.79 7.47 7.01
N ASP A 3 20.82 8.54 6.24
CA ASP A 3 20.04 8.68 5.01
C ASP A 3 20.42 7.60 3.99
N GLU A 4 21.72 7.33 3.84
CA GLU A 4 22.19 6.26 2.96
C GLU A 4 21.75 4.89 3.42
N ARG A 5 21.73 4.63 4.72
CA ARG A 5 21.26 3.35 5.26
C ARG A 5 19.78 3.16 5.00
N LEU A 6 18.98 4.20 5.21
CA LEU A 6 17.54 4.15 4.95
C LEU A 6 17.24 3.88 3.48
N VAL A 7 17.94 4.57 2.58
CA VAL A 7 17.78 4.36 1.14
C VAL A 7 18.17 2.92 0.75
N ARG A 8 19.28 2.41 1.25
CA ARG A 8 19.73 1.05 0.96
C ARG A 8 18.79 -0.01 1.51
N ALA A 9 18.28 0.18 2.74
CA ALA A 9 17.32 -0.74 3.34
C ALA A 9 16.04 -0.78 2.51
N ARG A 10 15.55 0.37 2.07
CA ARG A 10 14.36 0.47 1.21
C ARG A 10 14.56 -0.23 -0.13
N GLU A 11 15.71 -0.02 -0.77
CA GLU A 11 16.04 -0.67 -2.03
C GLU A 11 16.12 -2.18 -1.87
N ALA A 12 16.70 -2.65 -0.75
CA ALA A 12 16.77 -4.07 -0.44
C ALA A 12 15.39 -4.68 -0.26
N ASP A 13 14.47 -3.97 0.41
CA ASP A 13 13.09 -4.41 0.61
C ASP A 13 12.33 -4.44 -0.72
N ASP A 14 12.51 -3.44 -1.57
CA ASP A 14 11.91 -3.38 -2.91
C ASP A 14 12.37 -4.57 -3.75
N LEU A 15 13.67 -4.83 -3.76
CA LEU A 15 14.25 -5.94 -4.52
C LEU A 15 13.80 -7.29 -3.96
N LYS A 16 13.74 -7.42 -2.64
CA LYS A 16 13.26 -8.63 -1.98
C LYS A 16 11.81 -8.92 -2.37
N ALA A 17 10.96 -7.91 -2.36
CA ALA A 17 9.56 -8.03 -2.77
C ALA A 17 9.46 -8.47 -4.24
N LEU A 18 10.27 -7.87 -5.12
CA LEU A 18 10.30 -8.23 -6.53
C LEU A 18 10.69 -9.69 -6.71
N LYS A 19 11.72 -10.16 -6.02
CA LYS A 19 12.17 -11.55 -6.11
C LYS A 19 11.10 -12.52 -5.62
N THR A 20 10.45 -12.18 -4.51
CA THR A 20 9.37 -13.00 -3.95
C THR A 20 8.19 -13.11 -4.92
N LEU A 21 7.77 -11.97 -5.49
CA LEU A 21 6.64 -11.95 -6.43
C LEU A 21 6.97 -12.64 -7.76
N ALA A 22 8.20 -12.54 -8.21
CA ALA A 22 8.63 -13.18 -9.46
C ALA A 22 8.56 -14.71 -9.38
N GLU A 23 8.57 -15.29 -8.17
CA GLU A 23 8.42 -16.73 -7.96
C GLU A 23 6.96 -17.18 -7.98
N VAL A 24 6.00 -16.25 -7.91
CA VAL A 24 4.58 -16.57 -8.00
C VAL A 24 4.21 -16.79 -9.46
N ASP A 25 3.74 -17.97 -9.78
CA ASP A 25 3.44 -18.38 -11.18
C ASP A 25 2.54 -17.39 -11.91
N GLU A 26 1.48 -16.93 -11.25
CA GLU A 26 0.53 -15.99 -11.84
C GLU A 26 1.15 -14.63 -12.12
N VAL A 27 2.01 -14.15 -11.24
CA VAL A 27 2.72 -12.89 -11.41
C VAL A 27 3.75 -13.02 -12.53
N PHE A 28 4.53 -14.10 -12.53
CA PHE A 28 5.52 -14.36 -13.55
C PHE A 28 4.89 -14.44 -14.95
N ALA A 29 3.75 -15.13 -15.05
CA ALA A 29 3.05 -15.27 -16.34
C ALA A 29 2.55 -13.91 -16.86
N ARG A 30 2.12 -13.01 -15.99
CA ARG A 30 1.62 -11.68 -16.37
C ARG A 30 2.74 -10.69 -16.67
N ALA A 31 3.89 -10.83 -16.04
CA ALA A 31 5.05 -9.95 -16.22
C ALA A 31 5.87 -10.37 -17.46
N SER A 32 5.21 -10.43 -18.61
CA SER A 32 5.79 -10.98 -19.85
C SER A 32 6.32 -9.90 -20.82
N ASP A 33 6.06 -8.63 -20.57
CA ASP A 33 6.53 -7.52 -21.41
C ASP A 33 7.11 -6.39 -20.57
N GLY A 34 7.74 -5.42 -21.25
CA GLY A 34 8.36 -4.28 -20.57
C GLY A 34 7.42 -3.48 -19.69
N PRO A 35 6.23 -3.08 -20.17
CA PRO A 35 5.27 -2.35 -19.34
C PRO A 35 4.83 -3.12 -18.11
N SER A 36 4.59 -4.42 -18.23
CA SER A 36 4.18 -5.27 -17.09
C SER A 36 5.29 -5.40 -16.06
N VAL A 37 6.53 -5.51 -16.48
CA VAL A 37 7.68 -5.58 -15.59
C VAL A 37 7.86 -4.24 -14.86
N ARG A 38 7.70 -3.12 -15.57
CA ARG A 38 7.76 -1.79 -14.94
C ARG A 38 6.66 -1.61 -13.91
N LEU A 39 5.44 -2.06 -14.22
CA LEU A 39 4.32 -2.01 -13.28
C LEU A 39 4.64 -2.84 -12.04
N LEU A 40 5.13 -4.05 -12.21
CA LEU A 40 5.51 -4.91 -11.09
C LEU A 40 6.56 -4.24 -10.21
N TRP A 41 7.57 -3.62 -10.80
CA TRP A 41 8.59 -2.89 -10.05
C TRP A 41 8.00 -1.71 -9.28
N ASP A 42 7.12 -0.92 -9.92
CA ASP A 42 6.46 0.21 -9.26
C ASP A 42 5.64 -0.25 -8.06
N ILE A 43 4.97 -1.38 -8.17
CA ILE A 43 4.17 -1.94 -7.06
C ILE A 43 5.09 -2.42 -5.94
N CYS A 44 6.21 -3.05 -6.26
CA CYS A 44 7.19 -3.50 -5.26
C CYS A 44 7.78 -2.34 -4.46
N ARG A 45 7.72 -1.12 -4.98
CA ARG A 45 8.19 0.08 -4.30
C ARG A 45 7.20 0.65 -3.29
N ILE A 46 6.00 0.10 -3.18
CA ILE A 46 5.06 0.48 -2.13
C ILE A 46 5.70 0.14 -0.78
N PRO A 47 5.90 1.14 0.10
CA PRO A 47 6.51 0.86 1.40
C PRO A 47 5.63 -0.06 2.25
N ASP A 48 6.27 -0.88 3.06
CA ASP A 48 5.57 -1.67 4.07
C ASP A 48 5.32 -0.79 5.30
N PHE A 49 4.30 0.06 5.21
CA PHE A 49 3.94 0.95 6.32
C PHE A 49 3.51 0.18 7.56
N ARG A 50 2.96 -1.02 7.37
CA ARG A 50 2.44 -1.84 8.47
C ARG A 50 3.53 -2.54 9.26
N GLY A 51 4.73 -2.68 8.70
CA GLY A 51 5.81 -3.42 9.33
C GLY A 51 5.46 -4.88 9.59
N ILE A 52 4.65 -5.47 8.71
CA ILE A 52 4.18 -6.85 8.81
C ILE A 52 5.18 -7.82 8.19
N SER A 53 4.86 -9.11 8.21
CA SER A 53 5.74 -10.10 7.60
C SER A 53 5.92 -9.86 6.10
N SER A 54 7.07 -10.24 5.57
CA SER A 54 7.36 -10.15 4.14
C SER A 54 6.32 -10.88 3.31
N ALA A 55 5.81 -12.01 3.80
CA ALA A 55 4.79 -12.80 3.09
C ALA A 55 3.45 -12.05 3.00
N GLU A 56 3.01 -11.42 4.09
CA GLU A 56 1.76 -10.66 4.08
C GLU A 56 1.86 -9.43 3.19
N HIS A 57 3.00 -8.74 3.25
CA HIS A 57 3.22 -7.59 2.37
C HIS A 57 3.25 -8.02 0.90
N ALA A 58 3.93 -9.12 0.58
CA ALA A 58 3.96 -9.66 -0.77
C ALA A 58 2.57 -10.05 -1.27
N ASN A 59 1.73 -10.63 -0.42
CA ASN A 59 0.35 -10.97 -0.78
C ASN A 59 -0.47 -9.73 -1.17
N LEU A 60 -0.30 -8.64 -0.42
CA LEU A 60 -0.96 -7.37 -0.75
C LEU A 60 -0.49 -6.85 -2.11
N LEU A 61 0.82 -6.85 -2.34
CA LEU A 61 1.41 -6.38 -3.59
C LEU A 61 0.95 -7.23 -4.78
N GLU A 62 0.87 -8.54 -4.60
CA GLU A 62 0.36 -9.46 -5.61
C GLU A 62 -1.07 -9.10 -6.03
N SER A 63 -1.97 -8.88 -5.04
CA SER A 63 -3.36 -8.50 -5.31
C SER A 63 -3.43 -7.20 -6.11
N ILE A 64 -2.64 -6.20 -5.73
CA ILE A 64 -2.60 -4.92 -6.43
C ILE A 64 -2.09 -5.09 -7.86
N PHE A 65 -1.02 -5.85 -8.04
CA PHE A 65 -0.45 -6.11 -9.37
C PHE A 65 -1.45 -6.80 -10.30
N ILE A 66 -2.11 -7.84 -9.82
CA ILE A 66 -3.08 -8.59 -10.62
C ILE A 66 -4.24 -7.68 -11.04
N ASP A 67 -4.78 -6.88 -10.10
CA ASP A 67 -5.87 -5.95 -10.41
C ASP A 67 -5.45 -4.91 -11.45
N LEU A 68 -4.29 -4.29 -11.27
CA LEU A 68 -3.80 -3.27 -12.20
C LEU A 68 -3.48 -3.86 -13.57
N HIS A 69 -2.87 -5.04 -13.60
CA HIS A 69 -2.55 -5.71 -14.85
C HIS A 69 -3.80 -6.17 -15.60
N GLN A 70 -4.75 -6.75 -14.89
CA GLN A 70 -5.94 -7.34 -15.49
C GLN A 70 -7.00 -6.29 -15.84
N ARG A 71 -7.20 -5.30 -14.97
CA ARG A 71 -8.30 -4.32 -15.08
C ARG A 71 -7.84 -2.91 -15.44
N GLY A 72 -6.55 -2.63 -15.35
CA GLY A 72 -5.99 -1.30 -15.60
C GLY A 72 -6.06 -0.35 -14.40
N THR A 73 -7.00 -0.58 -13.48
CA THR A 73 -7.16 0.21 -12.25
C THR A 73 -7.60 -0.68 -11.10
N ILE A 74 -7.37 -0.22 -9.87
CA ILE A 74 -7.87 -0.89 -8.68
C ILE A 74 -9.38 -0.66 -8.60
N PRO A 75 -10.20 -1.72 -8.41
CA PRO A 75 -11.65 -1.55 -8.36
C PRO A 75 -12.10 -0.64 -7.21
N ASP A 76 -12.97 0.32 -7.53
CA ASP A 76 -13.47 1.29 -6.55
C ASP A 76 -14.15 0.62 -5.36
N ASP A 77 -14.99 -0.39 -5.61
CA ASP A 77 -15.72 -1.09 -4.56
C ASP A 77 -14.78 -1.80 -3.60
N TRP A 78 -13.75 -2.43 -4.13
CA TRP A 78 -12.76 -3.12 -3.31
C TRP A 78 -11.98 -2.14 -2.44
N LEU A 79 -11.53 -1.03 -3.05
CA LEU A 79 -10.78 0.01 -2.33
C LEU A 79 -11.65 0.64 -1.23
N ALA A 80 -12.91 0.92 -1.54
CA ALA A 80 -13.87 1.44 -0.57
C ALA A 80 -14.02 0.50 0.64
N ARG A 81 -14.08 -0.81 0.41
CA ARG A 81 -14.18 -1.79 1.50
C ARG A 81 -12.93 -1.82 2.36
N GLN A 82 -11.75 -1.72 1.75
CA GLN A 82 -10.50 -1.69 2.52
C GLN A 82 -10.44 -0.47 3.43
N ILE A 83 -10.82 0.69 2.91
CA ILE A 83 -10.79 1.93 3.67
C ILE A 83 -11.87 1.92 4.76
N LYS A 84 -13.06 1.43 4.47
CA LYS A 84 -14.17 1.38 5.44
C LYS A 84 -13.81 0.56 6.68
N ARG A 85 -13.07 -0.53 6.52
CA ARG A 85 -12.65 -1.39 7.64
C ARG A 85 -11.78 -0.65 8.64
N ILE A 86 -11.00 0.32 8.20
CA ILE A 86 -10.03 1.02 9.02
C ILE A 86 -10.45 2.45 9.37
N ASP A 87 -11.56 2.93 8.82
CA ASP A 87 -12.10 4.26 9.14
C ASP A 87 -12.89 4.19 10.45
N ARG A 88 -12.16 3.96 11.54
CA ARG A 88 -12.69 3.80 12.88
C ARG A 88 -11.76 4.46 13.87
N THR A 89 -12.34 5.20 14.85
CA THR A 89 -11.57 5.91 15.87
C THR A 89 -11.65 5.28 17.26
N ASP A 90 -12.35 4.17 17.40
CA ASP A 90 -12.38 3.38 18.63
C ASP A 90 -11.13 2.53 18.78
N GLY A 91 -10.93 2.01 19.98
CA GLY A 91 -9.81 1.13 20.24
C GLY A 91 -8.64 1.81 20.96
N ASP A 92 -7.62 1.03 21.25
CA ASP A 92 -6.42 1.51 21.94
C ASP A 92 -5.37 2.06 20.94
N ILE A 93 -4.25 2.51 21.50
CA ILE A 93 -3.14 3.08 20.71
C ILE A 93 -2.64 2.09 19.67
N ASP A 94 -2.53 0.81 20.03
CA ASP A 94 -2.05 -0.21 19.12
C ASP A 94 -3.00 -0.38 17.92
N ALA A 95 -4.30 -0.45 18.18
CA ALA A 95 -5.31 -0.56 17.12
C ALA A 95 -5.30 0.65 16.19
N LEU A 96 -5.22 1.86 16.77
CA LEU A 96 -5.15 3.10 15.99
C LEU A 96 -3.88 3.17 15.14
N SER A 97 -2.75 2.77 15.71
CA SER A 97 -1.48 2.74 14.99
C SER A 97 -1.50 1.81 13.79
N LYS A 98 -2.11 0.64 13.94
CA LYS A 98 -2.26 -0.33 12.85
C LYS A 98 -3.16 0.20 11.74
N ARG A 99 -4.27 0.84 12.10
CA ARG A 99 -5.17 1.44 11.11
C ARG A 99 -4.50 2.59 10.37
N LEU A 100 -3.75 3.43 11.10
CA LEU A 100 -3.01 4.53 10.48
C LEU A 100 -1.97 4.02 9.48
N ALA A 101 -1.24 2.97 9.85
CA ALA A 101 -0.28 2.36 8.94
C ALA A 101 -0.96 1.82 7.67
N PHE A 102 -2.13 1.22 7.83
CA PHE A 102 -2.86 0.67 6.69
C PHE A 102 -3.41 1.78 5.78
N ILE A 103 -3.99 2.85 6.35
CA ILE A 103 -4.48 3.95 5.49
C ILE A 103 -3.34 4.62 4.73
N ARG A 104 -2.15 4.69 5.29
CA ARG A 104 -0.98 5.23 4.60
C ARG A 104 -0.65 4.44 3.33
N THR A 105 -0.84 3.14 3.35
CA THR A 105 -0.72 2.30 2.16
C THR A 105 -1.68 2.77 1.07
N TRP A 106 -2.94 3.01 1.43
CA TRP A 106 -3.95 3.44 0.46
C TRP A 106 -3.78 4.89 0.02
N THR A 107 -3.31 5.76 0.92
CA THR A 107 -2.94 7.13 0.54
C THR A 107 -1.81 7.11 -0.50
N TYR A 108 -0.81 6.27 -0.30
CA TYR A 108 0.27 6.10 -1.27
C TYR A 108 -0.27 5.62 -2.62
N VAL A 109 -1.09 4.58 -2.60
CA VAL A 109 -1.69 4.02 -3.83
C VAL A 109 -2.53 5.06 -4.57
N ALA A 110 -3.33 5.83 -3.84
CA ALA A 110 -4.19 6.87 -4.42
C ALA A 110 -3.39 8.01 -5.07
N GLN A 111 -2.16 8.24 -4.63
CA GLN A 111 -1.28 9.25 -5.22
C GLN A 111 -0.61 8.79 -6.51
N ARG A 112 -0.64 7.49 -6.80
CA ARG A 112 0.00 6.96 -8.01
C ARG A 112 -0.88 7.21 -9.21
N LYS A 113 -0.29 7.83 -10.24
CA LYS A 113 -1.02 8.19 -11.46
C LYS A 113 -1.54 6.93 -12.16
N GLY A 114 -2.82 6.92 -12.46
CA GLY A 114 -3.45 5.87 -13.25
C GLY A 114 -3.82 4.60 -12.50
N TRP A 115 -3.56 4.53 -11.20
CA TRP A 115 -3.89 3.33 -10.43
C TRP A 115 -5.36 3.27 -9.98
N THR A 116 -6.01 4.43 -9.88
CA THR A 116 -7.45 4.51 -9.57
C THR A 116 -8.15 5.29 -10.67
N LYS A 117 -9.44 5.00 -10.88
CA LYS A 117 -10.23 5.71 -11.90
C LYS A 117 -10.50 7.15 -11.51
N ASP A 118 -10.95 7.37 -10.28
CA ASP A 118 -11.26 8.70 -9.76
C ASP A 118 -10.17 9.14 -8.81
N GLU A 119 -9.06 9.58 -9.36
CA GLU A 119 -7.88 9.95 -8.60
C GLU A 119 -8.17 11.04 -7.56
N SER A 120 -8.91 12.06 -7.97
CA SER A 120 -9.26 13.18 -7.07
C SER A 120 -10.08 12.69 -5.87
N HIS A 121 -11.07 11.85 -6.13
CA HIS A 121 -11.89 11.27 -5.06
C HIS A 121 -11.05 10.48 -4.06
N TRP A 122 -10.22 9.55 -4.55
CA TRP A 122 -9.46 8.67 -3.67
C TRP A 122 -8.35 9.38 -2.93
N ARG A 123 -7.73 10.38 -3.54
CA ARG A 123 -6.76 11.23 -2.86
C ARG A 123 -7.40 11.95 -1.68
N GLY A 124 -8.59 12.50 -1.88
CA GLY A 124 -9.33 13.17 -0.82
C GLY A 124 -9.83 12.22 0.26
N ALA A 125 -10.45 11.11 -0.14
CA ALA A 125 -11.03 10.14 0.78
C ALA A 125 -9.97 9.50 1.68
N THR A 126 -8.84 9.10 1.13
CA THR A 126 -7.76 8.51 1.92
C THR A 126 -7.15 9.52 2.87
N ARG A 127 -6.96 10.77 2.44
CA ARG A 127 -6.41 11.82 3.29
C ARG A 127 -7.31 12.13 4.46
N VAL A 128 -8.62 12.19 4.25
CA VAL A 128 -9.58 12.45 5.35
C VAL A 128 -9.47 11.38 6.42
N VAL A 129 -9.41 10.12 6.04
CA VAL A 129 -9.29 9.01 7.00
C VAL A 129 -7.93 9.05 7.70
N GLU A 130 -6.85 9.29 6.96
CA GLU A 130 -5.51 9.39 7.55
C GLU A 130 -5.44 10.51 8.58
N ASP A 131 -5.97 11.68 8.26
CA ASP A 131 -5.98 12.84 9.18
C ASP A 131 -6.80 12.55 10.43
N ARG A 132 -7.95 11.90 10.27
CA ARG A 132 -8.81 11.53 11.40
C ARG A 132 -8.10 10.56 12.35
N LEU A 133 -7.46 9.54 11.80
CA LEU A 133 -6.71 8.56 12.59
C LEU A 133 -5.48 9.19 13.24
N THR A 134 -4.78 10.06 12.54
CA THR A 134 -3.62 10.77 13.08
C THR A 134 -4.04 11.65 14.27
N TYR A 135 -5.13 12.40 14.12
CA TYR A 135 -5.66 13.24 15.18
C TYR A 135 -6.06 12.39 16.40
N THR A 136 -6.80 11.31 16.17
CA THR A 136 -7.25 10.44 17.27
C THR A 136 -6.09 9.80 18.01
N LEU A 137 -5.08 9.32 17.27
CA LEU A 137 -3.90 8.73 17.87
C LEU A 137 -3.14 9.76 18.72
N HIS A 138 -3.00 10.98 18.20
CA HIS A 138 -2.35 12.07 18.93
C HIS A 138 -3.09 12.36 20.24
N GLU A 139 -4.42 12.43 20.20
CA GLU A 139 -5.25 12.64 21.39
C GLU A 139 -5.03 11.52 22.42
N ARG A 140 -4.99 10.27 22.00
CA ARG A 140 -4.76 9.12 22.90
C ARG A 140 -3.37 9.16 23.53
N LEU A 141 -2.36 9.58 22.77
CA LEU A 141 -1.00 9.70 23.27
C LEU A 141 -0.85 10.84 24.29
N SER A 142 -1.74 11.82 24.22
CA SER A 142 -1.71 12.99 25.11
C SER A 142 -2.45 12.78 26.44
N GLN A 143 -3.11 11.63 26.58
CA GLN A 143 -3.81 11.27 27.83
C GLN A 143 -2.84 10.62 28.88
#